data_1485e75ffd0869270e3112ecef1206a1
#
_entry.id   1485e75ffd0869270e3112ecef1206a1
#
_cell.length_a   1.000
_cell.length_b   1.000
_cell.length_c   1.000
_cell.angle_alpha   90.00
_cell.angle_beta   90.00
_cell.angle_gamma   90.00
#
_symmetry.space_group_name_H-M   'P 1'
#
loop_
_entity.id
_entity.type
_entity.pdbx_description
1 polymer ?
#
loop_
_entity_poly.entity_id
_entity_poly.type
_entity_poly.pdbx_seq_one_letter_code
_entity_poly.pdbx_strand_id
1 'polypeptide(L)'
;AAHICKDEGIEVFLPDDLESDAPARVLKIPETHILSRPEIFKQIDIAFSFGGDGTIIHLARQIYPYNVPVCGINLGELGFLNQIEVHQMQSHIKRIANGDYNIEKRGHLYAYIDRNDGNEEELVPIINEIVITRAEPAKMARINMSINNQHTQMYPSDGLIIASATGSTGYNLSAGGPIMKPDNRSIIVTPVAPHLIQGVSLVLEEHDTIQITMPEREPQLHICIDGTFDYTFTNKETLHINSNPVYCLFVRFKDQCFFGTLFKKLASRRDELL
;
A
#
# COMPACT_ATOMS: atom_id res chain seq x y z
N ALA A 1 -9.78 21.59 -7.33
CA ALA A 1 -8.98 20.86 -8.33
C ALA A 1 -9.54 21.04 -9.73
N ALA A 2 -10.74 20.57 -10.06
CA ALA A 2 -11.22 20.53 -11.44
C ALA A 2 -11.32 21.90 -12.14
N HIS A 3 -11.69 22.98 -11.45
CA HIS A 3 -11.62 24.33 -12.03
C HIS A 3 -10.18 24.71 -12.38
N ILE A 4 -9.24 24.44 -11.50
CA ILE A 4 -7.82 24.70 -11.72
C ILE A 4 -7.31 23.88 -12.91
N CYS A 5 -7.70 22.60 -13.01
CA CYS A 5 -7.36 21.76 -14.16
C CYS A 5 -7.85 22.36 -15.48
N LYS A 6 -9.11 22.84 -15.51
CA LYS A 6 -9.69 23.49 -16.71
C LYS A 6 -8.95 24.77 -17.10
N ASP A 7 -8.60 25.59 -16.12
CA ASP A 7 -7.86 26.84 -16.33
C ASP A 7 -6.47 26.59 -16.95
N GLU A 8 -5.86 25.42 -16.62
CA GLU A 8 -4.58 24.97 -17.17
C GLU A 8 -4.71 24.07 -18.41
N GLY A 9 -5.93 23.94 -18.97
CA GLY A 9 -6.18 23.14 -20.18
C GLY A 9 -6.15 21.62 -19.98
N ILE A 10 -6.28 21.15 -18.73
CA ILE A 10 -6.32 19.71 -18.39
C ILE A 10 -7.76 19.21 -18.47
N GLU A 11 -7.96 18.15 -19.23
CA GLU A 11 -9.23 17.44 -19.32
C GLU A 11 -9.50 16.63 -18.06
N VAL A 12 -10.73 16.66 -17.54
CA VAL A 12 -11.09 16.04 -16.27
C VAL A 12 -12.17 14.99 -16.47
N PHE A 13 -11.90 13.79 -15.98
CA PHE A 13 -12.83 12.67 -15.91
C PHE A 13 -13.26 12.41 -14.49
N LEU A 14 -14.49 11.98 -14.28
CA LEU A 14 -15.03 11.57 -12.99
C LEU A 14 -15.58 10.15 -13.08
N PRO A 15 -15.38 9.32 -12.03
CA PRO A 15 -15.99 8.01 -11.97
C PRO A 15 -17.52 8.11 -11.79
N ASP A 16 -18.25 7.20 -12.40
CA ASP A 16 -19.71 7.10 -12.35
C ASP A 16 -20.23 6.55 -11.02
N ASP A 17 -19.36 5.93 -10.22
CA ASP A 17 -19.64 5.38 -8.89
C ASP A 17 -19.47 6.38 -7.74
N LEU A 18 -19.39 7.69 -8.02
CA LEU A 18 -19.37 8.69 -6.97
C LEU A 18 -20.71 8.68 -6.20
N GLU A 19 -20.62 8.75 -4.87
CA GLU A 19 -21.81 8.78 -3.98
C GLU A 19 -22.78 9.94 -4.27
N SER A 20 -22.32 10.96 -5.01
CA SER A 20 -23.09 12.13 -5.38
C SER A 20 -22.70 12.64 -6.75
N ASP A 21 -23.67 13.02 -7.56
CA ASP A 21 -23.50 13.70 -8.85
C ASP A 21 -23.23 15.22 -8.70
N ALA A 22 -23.24 15.74 -7.47
CA ALA A 22 -23.00 17.15 -7.19
C ALA A 22 -21.66 17.68 -7.75
N PRO A 23 -20.53 16.96 -7.62
CA PRO A 23 -19.28 17.39 -8.24
C PRO A 23 -19.39 17.60 -9.75
N ALA A 24 -20.01 16.66 -10.47
CA ALA A 24 -20.15 16.73 -11.92
C ALA A 24 -21.01 17.94 -12.35
N ARG A 25 -22.14 18.18 -11.66
CA ARG A 25 -23.03 19.32 -11.91
C ARG A 25 -22.36 20.67 -11.62
N VAL A 26 -21.74 20.83 -10.45
CA VAL A 26 -21.07 22.08 -10.04
C VAL A 26 -19.90 22.41 -10.97
N LEU A 27 -19.15 21.39 -11.39
CA LEU A 27 -17.97 21.55 -12.24
C LEU A 27 -18.30 21.61 -13.74
N LYS A 28 -19.57 21.38 -14.11
CA LYS A 28 -20.02 21.31 -15.50
C LYS A 28 -19.14 20.33 -16.31
N ILE A 29 -18.92 19.14 -15.76
CA ILE A 29 -18.22 18.04 -16.43
C ILE A 29 -19.18 17.47 -17.49
N PRO A 30 -18.75 17.27 -18.75
CA PRO A 30 -19.56 16.62 -19.76
C PRO A 30 -19.94 15.18 -19.35
N GLU A 31 -21.14 14.72 -19.70
CA GLU A 31 -21.58 13.34 -19.42
C GLU A 31 -20.62 12.31 -20.03
N THR A 32 -20.02 12.62 -21.17
CA THR A 32 -19.01 11.79 -21.85
C THR A 32 -17.71 11.60 -21.04
N HIS A 33 -17.50 12.38 -20.00
CA HIS A 33 -16.35 12.29 -19.09
C HIS A 33 -16.73 11.66 -17.74
N ILE A 34 -17.95 11.17 -17.59
CA ILE A 34 -18.40 10.40 -16.43
C ILE A 34 -18.49 8.94 -16.88
N LEU A 35 -17.51 8.15 -16.46
CA LEU A 35 -17.26 6.80 -16.96
C LEU A 35 -16.95 5.86 -15.80
N SER A 36 -17.02 4.56 -16.06
CA SER A 36 -16.52 3.56 -15.12
C SER A 36 -15.00 3.73 -14.87
N ARG A 37 -14.52 3.38 -13.69
CA ARG A 37 -13.09 3.49 -13.35
C ARG A 37 -12.16 2.80 -14.35
N PRO A 38 -12.44 1.57 -14.82
CA PRO A 38 -11.59 0.92 -15.82
C PRO A 38 -11.54 1.65 -17.17
N GLU A 39 -12.64 2.31 -17.58
CA GLU A 39 -12.67 3.10 -18.82
C GLU A 39 -11.85 4.40 -18.67
N ILE A 40 -11.97 5.06 -17.51
CA ILE A 40 -11.15 6.23 -17.18
C ILE A 40 -9.66 5.85 -17.18
N PHE A 41 -9.28 4.78 -16.47
CA PHE A 41 -7.87 4.39 -16.32
C PHE A 41 -7.16 4.06 -17.64
N LYS A 42 -7.90 3.71 -18.70
CA LYS A 42 -7.35 3.45 -20.02
C LYS A 42 -7.01 4.71 -20.83
N GLN A 43 -7.49 5.89 -20.42
CA GLN A 43 -7.39 7.10 -21.23
C GLN A 43 -6.82 8.32 -20.49
N ILE A 44 -6.56 8.23 -19.18
CA ILE A 44 -6.00 9.33 -18.41
C ILE A 44 -4.48 9.20 -18.27
N ASP A 45 -3.81 10.34 -18.14
CA ASP A 45 -2.36 10.41 -17.90
C ASP A 45 -2.01 10.41 -16.43
N ILE A 46 -2.89 10.93 -15.55
CA ILE A 46 -2.67 11.04 -14.10
C ILE A 46 -4.01 10.89 -13.38
N ALA A 47 -4.01 10.11 -12.28
CA ALA A 47 -5.15 10.03 -11.38
C ALA A 47 -4.89 10.82 -10.10
N PHE A 48 -5.86 11.65 -9.67
CA PHE A 48 -5.80 12.37 -8.41
C PHE A 48 -6.53 11.63 -7.30
N SER A 49 -5.86 11.47 -6.15
CA SER A 49 -6.44 10.96 -4.92
C SER A 49 -6.61 12.10 -3.92
N PHE A 50 -7.81 12.25 -3.36
CA PHE A 50 -8.13 13.28 -2.35
C PHE A 50 -8.40 12.60 -1.01
N GLY A 51 -7.51 12.74 -0.04
CA GLY A 51 -7.63 12.09 1.26
C GLY A 51 -6.30 11.85 1.94
N GLY A 52 -6.25 10.86 2.84
CA GLY A 52 -5.03 10.40 3.50
C GLY A 52 -4.31 9.29 2.73
N ASP A 53 -3.29 8.69 3.39
CA ASP A 53 -2.50 7.59 2.78
C ASP A 53 -3.36 6.36 2.44
N GLY A 54 -4.39 6.04 3.23
CA GLY A 54 -5.31 4.93 2.91
C GLY A 54 -6.06 5.12 1.58
N THR A 55 -6.50 6.35 1.29
CA THR A 55 -7.22 6.66 0.04
C THR A 55 -6.31 6.49 -1.18
N ILE A 56 -5.07 6.98 -1.10
CA ILE A 56 -4.13 6.86 -2.22
C ILE A 56 -3.69 5.40 -2.42
N ILE A 57 -3.54 4.60 -1.35
CA ILE A 57 -3.26 3.15 -1.43
C ILE A 57 -4.39 2.43 -2.16
N HIS A 58 -5.64 2.73 -1.80
CA HIS A 58 -6.81 2.15 -2.45
C HIS A 58 -6.85 2.44 -3.96
N LEU A 59 -6.61 3.70 -4.35
CA LEU A 59 -6.54 4.08 -5.77
C LEU A 59 -5.35 3.41 -6.47
N ALA A 60 -4.16 3.40 -5.86
CA ALA A 60 -2.96 2.79 -6.42
C ALA A 60 -3.17 1.30 -6.73
N ARG A 61 -3.88 0.57 -5.83
CA ARG A 61 -4.23 -0.84 -6.01
C ARG A 61 -5.13 -1.07 -7.22
N GLN A 62 -6.06 -0.17 -7.49
CA GLN A 62 -6.98 -0.29 -8.62
C GLN A 62 -6.32 0.06 -9.97
N ILE A 63 -5.39 1.03 -9.95
CA ILE A 63 -4.89 1.66 -11.17
C ILE A 63 -3.54 1.10 -11.65
N TYR A 64 -2.78 0.39 -10.79
CA TYR A 64 -1.42 -0.08 -11.14
C TYR A 64 -1.36 -0.92 -12.44
N PRO A 65 -2.38 -1.76 -12.79
CA PRO A 65 -2.33 -2.54 -14.03
C PRO A 65 -2.38 -1.68 -15.31
N TYR A 66 -2.82 -0.44 -15.20
CA TYR A 66 -2.96 0.50 -16.32
C TYR A 66 -1.73 1.39 -16.52
N ASN A 67 -0.70 1.28 -15.65
CA ASN A 67 0.49 2.12 -15.67
C ASN A 67 0.22 3.63 -15.58
N VAL A 68 -0.86 4.02 -14.91
CA VAL A 68 -1.22 5.43 -14.69
C VAL A 68 -0.69 5.87 -13.32
N PRO A 69 0.07 6.98 -13.25
CA PRO A 69 0.58 7.49 -11.98
C PRO A 69 -0.51 8.15 -11.15
N VAL A 70 -0.41 7.95 -9.83
CA VAL A 70 -1.30 8.56 -8.84
C VAL A 70 -0.66 9.78 -8.23
N CYS A 71 -1.41 10.88 -8.15
CA CYS A 71 -1.04 12.11 -7.47
C CYS A 71 -1.93 12.31 -6.23
N GLY A 72 -1.35 12.27 -5.03
CA GLY A 72 -2.08 12.41 -3.78
C GLY A 72 -2.20 13.86 -3.32
N ILE A 73 -3.42 14.30 -3.05
CA ILE A 73 -3.76 15.58 -2.42
C ILE A 73 -4.28 15.30 -1.02
N ASN A 74 -3.54 15.79 -0.04
CA ASN A 74 -3.84 15.55 1.36
C ASN A 74 -4.95 16.48 1.87
N LEU A 75 -5.99 15.93 2.49
CA LEU A 75 -7.09 16.70 3.08
C LEU A 75 -6.99 16.83 4.61
N GLY A 76 -5.99 16.22 5.22
CA GLY A 76 -5.78 16.22 6.67
C GLY A 76 -4.30 16.32 7.03
N GLU A 77 -3.84 15.49 7.95
CA GLU A 77 -2.42 15.43 8.31
C GLU A 77 -1.57 14.85 7.18
N LEU A 78 -0.42 15.45 6.93
CA LEU A 78 0.48 15.06 5.85
C LEU A 78 0.87 13.58 5.94
N GLY A 79 0.54 12.80 4.93
CA GLY A 79 0.91 11.39 4.78
C GLY A 79 2.36 11.18 4.29
N PHE A 80 2.76 9.93 4.14
CA PHE A 80 4.01 9.55 3.45
C PHE A 80 3.83 9.46 1.94
N LEU A 81 2.59 9.24 1.49
CA LEU A 81 2.26 9.05 0.08
C LEU A 81 1.73 10.32 -0.58
N ASN A 82 0.91 11.08 0.15
CA ASN A 82 0.37 12.34 -0.34
C ASN A 82 1.43 13.44 -0.30
N GLN A 83 1.53 14.21 -1.38
CA GLN A 83 2.58 15.22 -1.52
C GLN A 83 2.07 16.66 -1.64
N ILE A 84 0.79 16.84 -1.91
CA ILE A 84 0.20 18.14 -2.13
C ILE A 84 -0.77 18.44 -0.99
N GLU A 85 -0.59 19.52 -0.29
CA GLU A 85 -1.59 20.06 0.63
C GLU A 85 -2.61 20.90 -0.13
N VAL A 86 -3.83 21.02 0.40
CA VAL A 86 -4.93 21.74 -0.27
C VAL A 86 -4.53 23.16 -0.69
N HIS A 87 -3.82 23.89 0.17
CA HIS A 87 -3.38 25.26 -0.12
C HIS A 87 -2.31 25.36 -1.23
N GLN A 88 -1.62 24.26 -1.54
CA GLN A 88 -0.59 24.17 -2.59
C GLN A 88 -1.16 23.64 -3.92
N MET A 89 -2.42 23.22 -3.94
CA MET A 89 -3.02 22.49 -5.06
C MET A 89 -2.93 23.26 -6.38
N GLN A 90 -3.20 24.59 -6.37
CA GLN A 90 -3.15 25.40 -7.58
C GLN A 90 -1.76 25.42 -8.21
N SER A 91 -0.73 25.66 -7.41
CA SER A 91 0.65 25.72 -7.90
C SER A 91 1.14 24.37 -8.44
N HIS A 92 0.74 23.27 -7.78
CA HIS A 92 1.17 21.92 -8.19
C HIS A 92 0.41 21.41 -9.43
N ILE A 93 -0.89 21.70 -9.58
CA ILE A 93 -1.62 21.38 -10.81
C ILE A 93 -1.00 22.13 -12.00
N LYS A 94 -0.60 23.39 -11.83
CA LYS A 94 0.12 24.14 -12.86
C LYS A 94 1.48 23.50 -13.20
N ARG A 95 2.22 23.02 -12.20
CA ARG A 95 3.47 22.25 -12.44
C ARG A 95 3.21 20.97 -13.22
N ILE A 96 2.12 20.25 -12.93
CA ILE A 96 1.72 19.06 -13.67
C ILE A 96 1.41 19.40 -15.12
N ALA A 97 0.63 20.46 -15.39
CA ALA A 97 0.32 20.93 -16.75
C ALA A 97 1.59 21.25 -17.56
N ASN A 98 2.63 21.75 -16.89
CA ASN A 98 3.93 22.06 -17.50
C ASN A 98 4.92 20.89 -17.54
N GLY A 99 4.54 19.69 -17.09
CA GLY A 99 5.42 18.52 -17.02
C GLY A 99 6.54 18.61 -15.96
N ASP A 100 6.44 19.54 -14.99
CA ASP A 100 7.44 19.71 -13.91
C ASP A 100 7.15 18.74 -12.75
N TYR A 101 7.27 17.46 -13.02
CA TYR A 101 7.17 16.40 -12.03
C TYR A 101 8.01 15.18 -12.45
N ASN A 102 8.19 14.25 -11.55
CA ASN A 102 8.82 12.95 -11.81
C ASN A 102 7.84 11.83 -11.49
N ILE A 103 8.06 10.65 -12.05
CA ILE A 103 7.35 9.42 -11.69
C ILE A 103 8.25 8.58 -10.78
N GLU A 104 7.78 8.35 -9.56
CA GLU A 104 8.38 7.41 -8.62
C GLU A 104 7.75 6.04 -8.82
N LYS A 105 8.57 5.03 -9.08
CA LYS A 105 8.16 3.64 -9.18
C LYS A 105 8.29 2.99 -7.81
N ARG A 106 7.19 2.42 -7.30
CA ARG A 106 7.17 1.68 -6.04
C ARG A 106 6.83 0.23 -6.26
N GLY A 107 7.66 -0.65 -5.72
CA GLY A 107 7.35 -2.08 -5.65
C GLY A 107 6.18 -2.33 -4.69
N HIS A 108 5.43 -3.38 -4.97
CA HIS A 108 4.39 -3.89 -4.10
C HIS A 108 4.45 -5.42 -4.07
N LEU A 109 3.73 -6.04 -3.15
CA LEU A 109 3.73 -7.48 -3.00
C LEU A 109 2.51 -8.09 -3.68
N TYR A 110 2.67 -9.35 -4.06
CA TYR A 110 1.65 -10.24 -4.59
C TYR A 110 1.55 -11.46 -3.68
N ALA A 111 0.35 -11.94 -3.41
CA ALA A 111 0.14 -13.13 -2.61
C ALA A 111 -1.04 -13.96 -3.11
N TYR A 112 -0.96 -15.26 -2.86
CA TYR A 112 -2.06 -16.20 -3.09
C TYR A 112 -2.07 -17.29 -2.01
N ILE A 113 -3.26 -17.83 -1.76
CA ILE A 113 -3.47 -18.97 -0.87
C ILE A 113 -3.64 -20.22 -1.73
N ASP A 114 -2.71 -21.18 -1.60
CA ASP A 114 -2.87 -22.53 -2.11
C ASP A 114 -3.66 -23.36 -1.09
N ARG A 115 -4.83 -23.84 -1.50
CA ARG A 115 -5.73 -24.62 -0.65
C ARG A 115 -5.38 -26.11 -0.62
N ASN A 116 -4.28 -26.51 -1.29
CA ASN A 116 -3.81 -27.91 -1.40
C ASN A 116 -4.86 -28.90 -1.96
N ASP A 117 -5.88 -28.38 -2.64
CA ASP A 117 -6.92 -29.17 -3.36
C ASP A 117 -6.88 -28.89 -4.88
N GLY A 118 -5.86 -28.18 -5.35
CA GLY A 118 -5.66 -27.75 -6.71
C GLY A 118 -6.28 -26.40 -7.03
N ASN A 119 -6.81 -25.68 -6.03
CA ASN A 119 -7.33 -24.33 -6.17
C ASN A 119 -6.37 -23.32 -5.52
N GLU A 120 -6.10 -22.25 -6.24
CA GLU A 120 -5.36 -21.09 -5.75
C GLU A 120 -6.30 -19.89 -5.65
N GLU A 121 -6.27 -19.18 -4.53
CA GLU A 121 -7.00 -17.94 -4.33
C GLU A 121 -6.02 -16.78 -4.36
N GLU A 122 -6.06 -16.00 -5.43
CA GLU A 122 -5.26 -14.78 -5.53
C GLU A 122 -5.79 -13.71 -4.57
N LEU A 123 -4.90 -13.12 -3.78
CA LEU A 123 -5.25 -12.03 -2.87
C LEU A 123 -5.10 -10.67 -3.58
N VAL A 124 -5.73 -9.64 -3.01
CA VAL A 124 -5.58 -8.28 -3.54
C VAL A 124 -4.11 -7.83 -3.50
N PRO A 125 -3.67 -6.98 -4.44
CA PRO A 125 -2.31 -6.44 -4.43
C PRO A 125 -1.98 -5.72 -3.12
N ILE A 126 -0.81 -5.96 -2.57
CA ILE A 126 -0.36 -5.49 -1.26
C ILE A 126 0.57 -4.30 -1.47
N ILE A 127 0.11 -3.09 -1.18
CA ILE A 127 0.88 -1.86 -1.37
C ILE A 127 1.81 -1.61 -0.19
N ASN A 128 1.29 -1.70 1.04
CA ASN A 128 2.09 -1.57 2.26
C ASN A 128 2.53 -2.93 2.79
N GLU A 129 1.61 -3.67 3.40
CA GLU A 129 1.94 -4.91 4.10
C GLU A 129 0.79 -5.92 4.13
N ILE A 130 1.16 -7.18 4.30
CA ILE A 130 0.29 -8.26 4.73
C ILE A 130 0.64 -8.62 6.17
N VAL A 131 -0.35 -8.68 7.02
CA VAL A 131 -0.21 -8.98 8.45
C VAL A 131 -0.91 -10.29 8.74
N ILE A 132 -0.17 -11.25 9.24
CA ILE A 132 -0.68 -12.55 9.67
C ILE A 132 -0.77 -12.51 11.18
N THR A 133 -1.96 -12.69 11.76
CA THR A 133 -2.20 -12.58 13.20
C THR A 133 -2.95 -13.79 13.75
N ARG A 134 -2.86 -13.96 15.04
CA ARG A 134 -3.69 -14.94 15.77
C ARG A 134 -5.18 -14.63 15.60
N ALA A 135 -6.00 -15.67 15.42
CA ALA A 135 -7.46 -15.53 15.39
C ALA A 135 -8.06 -15.40 16.79
N GLU A 136 -7.42 -16.02 17.80
CA GLU A 136 -7.88 -15.98 19.19
C GLU A 136 -6.98 -15.05 20.03
N PRO A 137 -7.53 -14.00 20.69
CA PRO A 137 -6.74 -13.01 21.42
C PRO A 137 -5.86 -13.59 22.54
N ALA A 138 -6.28 -14.70 23.16
CA ALA A 138 -5.58 -15.31 24.30
C ALA A 138 -4.52 -16.35 23.90
N LYS A 139 -4.44 -16.73 22.62
CA LYS A 139 -3.50 -17.74 22.14
C LYS A 139 -2.43 -17.09 21.28
N MET A 140 -1.19 -17.48 21.49
CA MET A 140 -0.05 -17.10 20.65
C MET A 140 -0.15 -17.81 19.30
N ALA A 141 0.08 -17.10 18.22
CA ALA A 141 0.22 -17.70 16.90
C ALA A 141 1.55 -18.44 16.77
N ARG A 142 1.55 -19.56 16.06
CA ARG A 142 2.76 -20.26 15.62
C ARG A 142 2.78 -20.27 14.10
N ILE A 143 3.62 -19.42 13.53
CA ILE A 143 3.70 -19.16 12.09
C ILE A 143 4.99 -19.78 11.58
N ASN A 144 4.88 -20.81 10.73
CA ASN A 144 6.05 -21.37 10.05
C ASN A 144 6.33 -20.55 8.79
N MET A 145 7.57 -20.16 8.61
CA MET A 145 8.03 -19.45 7.42
C MET A 145 9.09 -20.27 6.70
N SER A 146 8.97 -20.35 5.38
CA SER A 146 9.98 -20.85 4.47
C SER A 146 10.37 -19.74 3.47
N ILE A 147 11.64 -19.64 3.15
CA ILE A 147 12.17 -18.73 2.12
C ILE A 147 12.80 -19.58 1.04
N ASN A 148 12.42 -19.38 -0.22
CA ASN A 148 12.93 -20.12 -1.38
C ASN A 148 12.79 -21.65 -1.21
N ASN A 149 11.64 -22.10 -0.70
CA ASN A 149 11.32 -23.50 -0.37
C ASN A 149 12.20 -24.12 0.72
N GLN A 150 12.98 -23.33 1.44
CA GLN A 150 13.75 -23.79 2.59
C GLN A 150 13.08 -23.34 3.89
N HIS A 151 12.75 -24.30 4.76
CA HIS A 151 12.20 -23.94 6.08
C HIS A 151 13.22 -23.11 6.84
N THR A 152 12.79 -21.91 7.24
CA THR A 152 13.68 -20.95 7.88
C THR A 152 13.47 -20.89 9.37
N GLN A 153 12.23 -20.65 9.80
CA GLN A 153 11.95 -20.44 11.22
C GLN A 153 10.45 -20.57 11.52
N MET A 154 10.13 -20.98 12.74
CA MET A 154 8.81 -20.84 13.34
C MET A 154 8.80 -19.59 14.23
N TYR A 155 7.79 -18.74 14.04
CA TYR A 155 7.57 -17.51 14.83
C TYR A 155 6.44 -17.72 15.85
N PRO A 156 6.75 -17.99 17.12
CA PRO A 156 5.77 -17.90 18.20
C PRO A 156 5.61 -16.41 18.58
N SER A 157 4.53 -15.78 18.13
CA SER A 157 4.32 -14.33 18.20
C SER A 157 2.84 -13.98 18.18
N ASP A 158 2.50 -12.72 18.37
CA ASP A 158 1.14 -12.21 18.14
C ASP A 158 0.81 -12.12 16.65
N GLY A 159 1.84 -12.02 15.81
CA GLY A 159 1.71 -11.98 14.35
C GLY A 159 3.05 -11.83 13.64
N LEU A 160 2.96 -11.81 12.31
CA LEU A 160 4.08 -11.58 11.40
C LEU A 160 3.65 -10.57 10.35
N ILE A 161 4.44 -9.52 10.16
CA ILE A 161 4.25 -8.51 9.14
C ILE A 161 5.20 -8.80 7.99
N ILE A 162 4.68 -8.83 6.76
CA ILE A 162 5.48 -8.90 5.55
C ILE A 162 5.16 -7.65 4.74
N ALA A 163 6.13 -6.73 4.66
CA ALA A 163 5.95 -5.39 4.13
C ALA A 163 6.80 -5.13 2.89
N SER A 164 6.25 -4.31 1.99
CA SER A 164 7.00 -3.66 0.92
C SER A 164 7.84 -2.50 1.48
N ALA A 165 8.66 -1.88 0.64
CA ALA A 165 9.37 -0.65 1.00
C ALA A 165 8.39 0.50 1.36
N THR A 166 7.24 0.58 0.70
CA THR A 166 6.18 1.54 1.03
C THR A 166 5.63 1.30 2.42
N GLY A 167 5.35 0.04 2.77
CA GLY A 167 4.87 -0.38 4.10
C GLY A 167 5.91 -0.26 5.21
N SER A 168 7.19 -0.03 4.88
CA SER A 168 8.23 0.16 5.89
C SER A 168 7.92 1.29 6.89
N THR A 169 7.12 2.27 6.48
CA THR A 169 6.65 3.40 7.32
C THR A 169 5.23 3.19 7.89
N GLY A 170 4.58 2.07 7.59
CA GLY A 170 3.27 1.65 8.09
C GLY A 170 3.34 0.89 9.41
N TYR A 171 2.59 -0.19 9.52
CA TYR A 171 2.56 -1.01 10.72
C TYR A 171 3.93 -1.64 11.04
N ASN A 172 4.72 -1.94 10.01
CA ASN A 172 6.09 -2.39 10.16
C ASN A 172 6.92 -1.47 11.08
N LEU A 173 6.82 -0.14 10.92
CA LEU A 173 7.53 0.82 11.77
C LEU A 173 7.10 0.74 13.22
N SER A 174 5.80 0.61 13.47
CA SER A 174 5.25 0.48 14.83
C SER A 174 5.67 -0.82 15.52
N ALA A 175 5.91 -1.88 14.74
CA ALA A 175 6.43 -3.16 15.21
C ALA A 175 7.97 -3.18 15.37
N GLY A 176 8.65 -2.06 15.12
CA GLY A 176 10.12 -1.96 15.26
C GLY A 176 10.90 -2.43 14.03
N GLY A 177 10.26 -2.62 12.89
CA GLY A 177 10.91 -2.98 11.65
C GLY A 177 11.72 -1.82 11.04
N PRO A 178 12.66 -2.11 10.12
CA PRO A 178 13.50 -1.11 9.48
C PRO A 178 12.70 -0.21 8.52
N ILE A 179 13.14 1.03 8.37
CA ILE A 179 12.65 1.95 7.35
C ILE A 179 13.44 1.73 6.06
N MET A 180 12.74 1.59 4.95
CA MET A 180 13.35 1.48 3.63
C MET A 180 12.98 2.66 2.74
N LYS A 181 13.89 3.00 1.83
CA LYS A 181 13.62 4.00 0.80
C LYS A 181 12.55 3.49 -0.16
N PRO A 182 11.58 4.32 -0.57
CA PRO A 182 10.39 3.87 -1.32
C PRO A 182 10.66 3.21 -2.68
N ASP A 183 11.79 3.52 -3.32
CA ASP A 183 12.21 2.95 -4.61
C ASP A 183 12.92 1.59 -4.46
N ASN A 184 13.10 1.10 -3.23
CA ASN A 184 13.63 -0.24 -2.96
C ASN A 184 12.53 -1.29 -3.22
N ARG A 185 12.94 -2.49 -3.63
CA ARG A 185 12.03 -3.62 -3.90
C ARG A 185 12.19 -4.79 -2.93
N SER A 186 13.07 -4.65 -1.96
CA SER A 186 13.25 -5.67 -0.92
C SER A 186 11.96 -5.87 -0.12
N ILE A 187 11.82 -7.05 0.44
CA ILE A 187 10.69 -7.44 1.28
C ILE A 187 11.16 -7.40 2.74
N ILE A 188 10.36 -6.82 3.62
CA ILE A 188 10.63 -6.79 5.05
C ILE A 188 9.75 -7.83 5.74
N VAL A 189 10.33 -8.63 6.62
CA VAL A 189 9.60 -9.54 7.51
C VAL A 189 9.84 -9.10 8.95
N THR A 190 8.80 -8.70 9.66
CA THR A 190 8.88 -8.20 11.02
C THR A 190 7.91 -8.94 11.95
N PRO A 191 8.38 -9.66 12.97
CA PRO A 191 7.51 -10.31 13.93
C PRO A 191 6.86 -9.29 14.88
N VAL A 192 5.60 -9.53 15.25
CA VAL A 192 4.84 -8.70 16.22
C VAL A 192 4.86 -9.38 17.58
N ALA A 193 5.37 -8.70 18.59
CA ALA A 193 5.50 -9.20 19.96
C ALA A 193 6.04 -10.65 20.02
N PRO A 194 7.21 -10.95 19.44
CA PRO A 194 7.76 -12.30 19.43
C PRO A 194 8.12 -12.76 20.85
N HIS A 195 7.85 -14.03 21.13
CA HIS A 195 8.18 -14.64 22.44
C HIS A 195 9.63 -15.16 22.50
N LEU A 196 10.36 -15.12 21.41
CA LEU A 196 11.77 -15.48 21.33
C LEU A 196 12.66 -14.24 21.47
N ILE A 197 13.81 -14.39 22.14
CA ILE A 197 14.81 -13.34 22.33
C ILE A 197 15.38 -12.82 20.98
N GLN A 198 15.21 -13.57 19.89
CA GLN A 198 15.73 -13.25 18.57
C GLN A 198 14.62 -12.76 17.59
N GLY A 199 13.67 -11.99 18.06
CA GLY A 199 12.63 -11.37 17.22
C GLY A 199 13.18 -10.23 16.35
N VAL A 200 14.16 -10.54 15.48
CA VAL A 200 14.73 -9.58 14.54
C VAL A 200 13.92 -9.51 13.26
N SER A 201 13.86 -8.32 12.67
CA SER A 201 13.32 -8.16 11.33
C SER A 201 14.33 -8.63 10.29
N LEU A 202 13.84 -9.27 9.23
CA LEU A 202 14.64 -9.67 8.07
C LEU A 202 14.35 -8.72 6.90
N VAL A 203 15.37 -8.46 6.10
CA VAL A 203 15.24 -7.79 4.80
C VAL A 203 15.66 -8.79 3.74
N LEU A 204 14.72 -9.14 2.88
CA LEU A 204 14.88 -10.12 1.80
C LEU A 204 15.01 -9.41 0.46
N GLU A 205 15.60 -10.09 -0.52
CA GLU A 205 15.71 -9.59 -1.88
C GLU A 205 14.35 -9.64 -2.61
N GLU A 206 14.20 -8.88 -3.68
CA GLU A 206 12.96 -8.83 -4.47
C GLU A 206 12.59 -10.17 -5.13
N HIS A 207 13.55 -11.06 -5.31
CA HIS A 207 13.36 -12.36 -5.94
C HIS A 207 13.13 -13.50 -4.94
N ASP A 208 13.24 -13.20 -3.64
CA ASP A 208 12.93 -14.18 -2.61
C ASP A 208 11.44 -14.47 -2.57
N THR A 209 11.12 -15.76 -2.41
CA THR A 209 9.74 -16.23 -2.26
C THR A 209 9.48 -16.63 -0.82
N ILE A 210 8.36 -16.18 -0.25
CA ILE A 210 7.97 -16.49 1.12
C ILE A 210 6.78 -17.45 1.08
N GLN A 211 6.88 -18.49 1.86
CA GLN A 211 5.76 -19.42 2.13
C GLN A 211 5.46 -19.42 3.62
N ILE A 212 4.19 -19.27 3.95
CA ILE A 212 3.68 -19.32 5.31
C ILE A 212 2.78 -20.54 5.45
N THR A 213 3.04 -21.30 6.48
CA THR A 213 2.19 -22.41 6.94
C THR A 213 2.01 -22.33 8.45
N MET A 214 1.18 -23.18 9.00
CA MET A 214 0.97 -23.27 10.44
C MET A 214 0.96 -24.74 10.89
N PRO A 215 1.30 -25.04 12.16
CA PRO A 215 1.20 -26.38 12.70
C PRO A 215 -0.24 -26.91 12.68
N GLU A 216 -0.42 -28.23 12.52
CA GLU A 216 -1.73 -28.89 12.47
C GLU A 216 -2.65 -28.59 13.67
N ARG A 217 -2.07 -28.27 14.83
CA ARG A 217 -2.82 -27.98 16.06
C ARG A 217 -3.35 -26.54 16.13
N GLU A 218 -2.89 -25.65 15.25
CA GLU A 218 -3.40 -24.26 15.17
C GLU A 218 -4.68 -24.27 14.33
N PRO A 219 -5.80 -23.76 14.85
CA PRO A 219 -7.08 -23.86 14.13
C PRO A 219 -7.15 -22.93 12.92
N GLN A 220 -6.72 -21.69 13.09
CA GLN A 220 -6.73 -20.66 12.05
C GLN A 220 -5.90 -19.44 12.44
N LEU A 221 -5.50 -18.66 11.43
CA LEU A 221 -4.93 -17.32 11.56
C LEU A 221 -5.77 -16.33 10.75
N HIS A 222 -5.64 -15.04 11.06
CA HIS A 222 -6.17 -13.97 10.23
C HIS A 222 -5.06 -13.37 9.38
N ILE A 223 -5.39 -13.06 8.13
CA ILE A 223 -4.55 -12.31 7.21
C ILE A 223 -5.25 -10.99 6.95
N CYS A 224 -4.58 -9.87 7.23
CA CYS A 224 -5.06 -8.53 6.93
C CYS A 224 -4.12 -7.85 5.94
N ILE A 225 -4.66 -7.31 4.84
CA ILE A 225 -3.88 -6.61 3.80
C ILE A 225 -4.18 -5.12 3.86
N ASP A 226 -3.12 -4.32 4.01
CA ASP A 226 -3.14 -2.84 4.06
C ASP A 226 -4.23 -2.29 5.02
N GLY A 227 -4.51 -3.02 6.11
CA GLY A 227 -5.50 -2.66 7.11
C GLY A 227 -6.97 -2.66 6.66
N THR A 228 -7.28 -3.25 5.49
CA THR A 228 -8.61 -3.14 4.87
C THR A 228 -9.23 -4.48 4.50
N PHE A 229 -8.45 -5.43 4.00
CA PHE A 229 -8.93 -6.72 3.51
C PHE A 229 -8.56 -7.82 4.48
N ASP A 230 -9.55 -8.61 4.90
CA ASP A 230 -9.38 -9.70 5.85
C ASP A 230 -9.69 -11.05 5.20
N TYR A 231 -8.82 -12.02 5.48
CA TYR A 231 -8.95 -13.41 5.03
C TYR A 231 -8.72 -14.34 6.21
N THR A 232 -9.35 -15.49 6.17
CA THR A 232 -9.09 -16.59 7.13
C THR A 232 -8.12 -17.59 6.50
N PHE A 233 -7.11 -17.98 7.24
CA PHE A 233 -6.06 -18.91 6.83
C PHE A 233 -6.02 -20.11 7.78
N THR A 234 -5.99 -21.31 7.22
CA THR A 234 -6.08 -22.58 7.98
C THR A 234 -4.81 -23.43 7.81
N ASN A 235 -4.65 -24.43 8.68
CA ASN A 235 -3.50 -25.34 8.65
C ASN A 235 -3.45 -26.31 7.44
N LYS A 236 -4.47 -26.27 6.58
CA LYS A 236 -4.54 -27.05 5.34
C LYS A 236 -4.07 -26.26 4.12
N GLU A 237 -3.68 -25.01 4.32
CA GLU A 237 -3.38 -24.06 3.26
C GLU A 237 -1.93 -23.59 3.35
N THR A 238 -1.40 -23.11 2.24
CA THR A 238 -0.10 -22.44 2.17
C THR A 238 -0.30 -21.06 1.58
N LEU A 239 0.14 -20.03 2.31
CA LEU A 239 0.17 -18.66 1.81
C LEU A 239 1.52 -18.40 1.14
N HIS A 240 1.48 -18.00 -0.11
CA HIS A 240 2.65 -17.62 -0.90
C HIS A 240 2.70 -16.10 -1.06
N ILE A 241 3.88 -15.50 -0.86
CA ILE A 241 4.09 -14.06 -0.95
C ILE A 241 5.36 -13.79 -1.74
N ASN A 242 5.25 -12.89 -2.74
CA ASN A 242 6.34 -12.52 -3.64
C ASN A 242 6.29 -11.01 -3.93
N SER A 243 7.41 -10.45 -4.41
CA SER A 243 7.39 -9.12 -5.00
C SER A 243 6.69 -9.14 -6.36
N ASN A 244 5.81 -8.17 -6.61
CA ASN A 244 5.16 -8.04 -7.92
C ASN A 244 6.13 -7.41 -8.93
N PRO A 245 6.25 -7.96 -10.17
CA PRO A 245 7.11 -7.37 -11.19
C PRO A 245 6.62 -6.01 -11.72
N VAL A 246 5.34 -5.71 -11.57
CA VAL A 246 4.73 -4.43 -11.98
C VAL A 246 4.87 -3.41 -10.85
N TYR A 247 5.04 -2.13 -11.19
CA TYR A 247 5.17 -1.04 -10.22
C TYR A 247 3.86 -0.28 -10.05
N CYS A 248 3.63 0.20 -8.83
CA CYS A 248 2.74 1.33 -8.62
C CYS A 248 3.48 2.63 -8.94
N LEU A 249 2.84 3.52 -9.68
CA LEU A 249 3.42 4.78 -10.14
C LEU A 249 2.86 5.95 -9.33
N PHE A 250 3.75 6.83 -8.83
CA PHE A 250 3.35 7.99 -8.06
C PHE A 250 3.98 9.26 -8.64
N VAL A 251 3.19 10.32 -8.75
CA VAL A 251 3.70 11.65 -9.08
C VAL A 251 4.53 12.19 -7.92
N ARG A 252 5.71 12.75 -8.22
CA ARG A 252 6.63 13.35 -7.25
C ARG A 252 7.18 14.67 -7.76
N PHE A 253 7.43 15.59 -6.85
CA PHE A 253 8.04 16.88 -7.15
C PHE A 253 9.47 16.95 -6.63
N LYS A 254 10.37 17.61 -7.39
CA LYS A 254 11.82 17.62 -7.10
C LYS A 254 12.20 18.27 -5.77
N ASP A 255 11.37 19.18 -5.29
CA ASP A 255 11.53 19.90 -4.03
C ASP A 255 11.10 19.10 -2.79
N GLN A 256 10.58 17.89 -2.99
CA GLN A 256 10.11 17.01 -1.93
C GLN A 256 11.08 15.84 -1.73
N CYS A 257 11.49 15.62 -0.50
CA CYS A 257 12.45 14.59 -0.12
C CYS A 257 11.81 13.61 0.89
N PHE A 258 11.91 12.31 0.60
CA PHE A 258 11.41 11.26 1.50
C PHE A 258 11.93 11.41 2.94
N PHE A 259 13.24 11.58 3.10
CA PHE A 259 13.84 11.72 4.44
C PHE A 259 13.39 12.99 5.16
N GLY A 260 13.19 14.09 4.42
CA GLY A 260 12.64 15.32 4.99
C GLY A 260 11.24 15.13 5.55
N THR A 261 10.36 14.43 4.82
CA THR A 261 9.01 14.08 5.28
C THR A 261 9.07 13.10 6.46
N LEU A 262 9.93 12.08 6.39
CA LEU A 262 10.12 11.09 7.44
C LEU A 262 10.49 11.75 8.77
N PHE A 263 11.54 12.56 8.79
CA PHE A 263 12.01 13.19 10.03
C PHE A 263 11.02 14.21 10.60
N LYS A 264 10.30 14.96 9.75
CA LYS A 264 9.20 15.82 10.22
C LYS A 264 8.12 15.02 10.94
N LYS A 265 7.70 13.88 10.38
CA LYS A 265 6.68 13.02 10.99
C LYS A 265 7.13 12.32 12.26
N LEU A 266 8.38 11.88 12.32
CA LEU A 266 8.93 11.30 13.54
C LEU A 266 9.04 12.32 14.66
N ALA A 267 9.33 13.60 14.33
CA ALA A 267 9.36 14.69 15.30
C ALA A 267 7.95 15.04 15.80
N SER A 268 6.96 15.22 14.92
CA SER A 268 5.58 15.56 15.32
C SER A 268 4.96 14.51 16.26
N ARG A 269 5.16 13.23 15.98
CA ARG A 269 4.71 12.13 16.87
C ARG A 269 5.34 12.19 18.27
N ARG A 270 6.55 12.71 18.38
CA ARG A 270 7.21 12.90 19.70
C ARG A 270 6.58 14.03 20.48
N ASP A 271 6.21 15.12 19.81
CA ASP A 271 5.60 16.29 20.45
C ASP A 271 4.16 16.03 20.90
N GLU A 272 3.44 15.10 20.25
CA GLU A 272 2.11 14.63 20.69
C GLU A 272 2.15 13.73 21.94
N LEU A 273 3.29 13.17 22.28
CA LEU A 273 3.48 12.29 23.45
C LEU A 273 4.03 13.01 24.68
N LEU A 274 4.36 14.29 24.56
CA LEU A 274 4.82 15.18 25.64
C LEU A 274 3.75 16.20 26.04
#